data_22a67ffda34c0230db5194457fb1de54
#
_entry.id   22a67ffda34c0230db5194457fb1de54
#
_cell.length_a   1.000
_cell.length_b   1.000
_cell.length_c   1.000
_cell.angle_alpha   90.00
_cell.angle_beta   90.00
_cell.angle_gamma   90.00
#
_symmetry.space_group_name_H-M   'P 1'
#
loop_
_entity.id
_entity.type
_entity.pdbx_description
1 polymer ?
#
loop_
_entity_poly.entity_id
_entity_poly.type
_entity_poly.pdbx_seq_one_letter_code
_entity_poly.pdbx_strand_id
1 'polypeptide(L)'
;MAAKKTDAKARATKVTQANPETAKSKPAKAKDAASEGTRASPWTLKTPPQTSEFIAFRDPELGALVVQVGKTELRYQLRCIEDLHAMLKQHGDFILLGSADEQKPAAEGTVEAWGRDPSNPVGGWYGMKKGLRGRFGMYVPPVLEKLGLAEVEHNAKSNRMRAI
;
A
#
# COMPACT_ATOMS: atom_id res chain seq x y z
N MET A 1 24.82 37.47 -62.41
CA MET A 1 24.47 37.29 -61.93
C MET A 1 23.92 37.17 -60.75
N ALA A 2 23.32 37.00 -60.15
CA ALA A 2 22.59 37.02 -59.17
C ALA A 2 22.67 36.15 -58.17
N ALA A 3 22.97 36.30 -57.36
CA ALA A 3 23.11 35.41 -56.47
C ALA A 3 22.13 35.36 -55.59
N LYS A 4 21.71 34.86 -55.24
CA LYS A 4 20.77 34.72 -54.50
C LYS A 4 20.97 34.30 -53.24
N LYS A 5 20.83 34.52 -52.49
CA LYS A 5 20.84 34.21 -51.31
C LYS A 5 19.96 33.66 -50.69
N THR A 6 19.88 33.03 -50.10
CA THR A 6 19.00 32.43 -49.52
C THR A 6 19.01 32.48 -48.21
N ASP A 7 18.80 32.80 -47.60
CA ASP A 7 18.70 32.83 -46.35
C ASP A 7 18.18 31.93 -45.59
N ALA A 8 18.39 31.30 -45.24
CA ALA A 8 17.93 30.40 -44.61
C ALA A 8 17.54 30.69 -43.37
N LYS A 9 17.07 31.01 -42.96
CA LYS A 9 16.60 31.24 -41.90
C LYS A 9 16.45 30.37 -40.97
N ALA A 10 16.89 29.95 -40.39
CA ALA A 10 16.86 29.15 -39.50
C ALA A 10 16.01 29.33 -38.56
N ARG A 11 15.46 29.00 -38.23
CA ARG A 11 14.57 29.14 -37.45
C ARG A 11 14.71 28.56 -36.29
N ALA A 12 14.78 28.66 -35.56
CA ALA A 12 14.85 28.33 -34.41
C ALA A 12 13.99 27.63 -33.86
N THR A 13 13.98 26.99 -33.66
CA THR A 13 13.09 26.27 -33.27
C THR A 13 12.92 26.26 -31.99
N LYS A 14 12.48 26.51 -31.45
CA LYS A 14 12.05 26.51 -30.35
C LYS A 14 12.01 25.50 -29.60
N VAL A 15 12.32 25.24 -28.91
CA VAL A 15 12.34 24.33 -28.17
C VAL A 15 11.52 24.31 -27.24
N THR A 16 11.06 23.60 -26.96
CA THR A 16 10.13 23.47 -26.17
C THR A 16 10.51 23.18 -25.01
N GLN A 17 10.39 23.47 -24.25
CA GLN A 17 10.59 23.24 -23.17
C GLN A 17 10.03 22.38 -22.44
N ALA A 18 10.41 21.78 -21.71
CA ALA A 18 9.92 20.82 -21.01
C ALA A 18 9.13 21.28 -19.98
N ASN A 19 8.42 20.61 -19.41
CA ASN A 19 7.65 20.93 -18.51
C ASN A 19 8.12 20.63 -17.24
N PRO A 20 8.39 21.31 -16.48
CA PRO A 20 8.86 21.05 -15.23
C PRO A 20 7.92 20.75 -14.19
N GLU A 21 6.75 20.83 -14.42
CA GLU A 21 5.83 20.55 -13.48
C GLU A 21 5.91 19.29 -12.89
N THR A 22 6.25 18.33 -13.52
CA THR A 22 6.21 17.04 -12.94
C THR A 22 7.18 16.94 -11.84
N ALA A 23 8.18 17.64 -11.83
CA ALA A 23 9.18 17.42 -10.85
C ALA A 23 8.83 18.01 -9.55
N LYS A 24 8.04 18.98 -9.48
CA LYS A 24 7.74 19.54 -8.34
C LYS A 24 6.96 18.80 -7.41
N SER A 25 6.17 18.01 -7.73
CA SER A 25 5.30 17.36 -6.82
C SER A 25 5.99 16.41 -5.92
N LYS A 26 7.10 15.88 -6.26
CA LYS A 26 7.66 14.93 -5.48
C LYS A 26 8.10 15.31 -4.14
N PRO A 27 8.76 16.30 -3.89
CA PRO A 27 9.25 16.58 -2.58
C PRO A 27 8.13 16.84 -1.60
N ALA A 28 7.10 17.37 -2.06
CA ALA A 28 6.00 17.64 -1.21
C ALA A 28 5.39 16.40 -0.66
N LYS A 29 5.38 15.36 -1.46
CA LYS A 29 4.83 14.17 -1.04
C LYS A 29 5.58 13.57 0.07
N ALA A 30 6.81 13.68 0.17
CA ALA A 30 7.60 13.06 1.18
C ALA A 30 7.23 13.63 2.54
N LYS A 31 6.95 14.91 2.64
CA LYS A 31 6.59 15.44 3.87
C LYS A 31 5.24 15.06 4.24
N ASP A 32 4.34 15.02 3.34
CA ASP A 32 2.99 14.65 3.63
C ASP A 32 2.89 13.21 4.08
N ALA A 33 3.73 12.36 3.55
CA ALA A 33 3.70 10.96 3.91
C ALA A 33 3.99 10.78 5.40
N ALA A 34 4.79 11.63 5.99
CA ALA A 34 5.10 11.50 7.39
C ALA A 34 3.92 11.91 8.27
N SER A 35 3.13 12.84 7.82
CA SER A 35 1.98 13.29 8.60
C SER A 35 0.72 12.52 8.30
N GLU A 36 0.67 11.76 7.21
CA GLU A 36 -0.48 10.97 6.88
C GLU A 36 -0.51 9.67 7.68
N GLY A 37 -1.63 9.06 7.72
CA GLY A 37 -1.79 7.79 8.41
C GLY A 37 -1.90 7.95 9.91
N THR A 38 -2.38 9.10 10.34
CA THR A 38 -2.67 9.36 11.76
C THR A 38 -4.19 9.48 11.91
N ARG A 39 -4.64 9.47 13.13
CA ARG A 39 -6.08 9.63 13.38
C ARG A 39 -6.60 10.96 12.81
N ALA A 40 -5.81 12.02 12.86
CA ALA A 40 -6.20 13.32 12.35
C ALA A 40 -6.12 13.39 10.81
N SER A 41 -5.27 12.58 10.21
CA SER A 41 -5.09 12.57 8.76
C SER A 41 -4.95 11.14 8.29
N PRO A 42 -6.03 10.37 8.28
CA PRO A 42 -5.96 8.95 7.92
C PRO A 42 -5.76 8.75 6.44
N TRP A 43 -5.27 7.59 6.08
CA TRP A 43 -5.17 7.20 4.68
C TRP A 43 -6.54 6.74 4.17
N THR A 44 -6.89 7.12 2.96
CA THR A 44 -8.02 6.54 2.24
C THR A 44 -7.41 5.57 1.23
N LEU A 45 -7.68 4.30 1.39
CA LEU A 45 -7.08 3.24 0.59
C LEU A 45 -8.14 2.39 -0.07
N LYS A 46 -7.72 1.57 -1.03
CA LYS A 46 -8.62 0.63 -1.68
C LYS A 46 -8.15 -0.79 -1.41
N THR A 47 -9.10 -1.70 -1.40
CA THR A 47 -8.79 -3.13 -1.28
C THR A 47 -7.98 -3.58 -2.51
N PRO A 48 -7.22 -4.66 -2.42
CA PRO A 48 -6.41 -5.10 -3.56
C PRO A 48 -7.15 -5.20 -4.89
N PRO A 49 -8.38 -5.74 -4.95
CA PRO A 49 -9.10 -5.76 -6.22
C PRO A 49 -9.65 -4.39 -6.64
N GLN A 50 -9.40 -3.34 -5.86
CA GLN A 50 -9.84 -1.97 -6.16
C GLN A 50 -11.36 -1.81 -6.16
N THR A 51 -12.08 -2.71 -5.51
CA THR A 51 -13.54 -2.70 -5.52
C THR A 51 -14.17 -1.94 -4.36
N SER A 52 -13.42 -1.72 -3.31
CA SER A 52 -13.96 -1.03 -2.12
C SER A 52 -12.91 -0.14 -1.51
N GLU A 53 -13.36 0.92 -0.88
CA GLU A 53 -12.47 1.84 -0.17
C GLU A 53 -12.58 1.65 1.33
N PHE A 54 -11.54 1.96 2.03
CA PHE A 54 -11.52 1.94 3.49
C PHE A 54 -10.54 2.99 4.00
N ILE A 55 -10.67 3.30 5.28
CA ILE A 55 -9.80 4.28 5.92
C ILE A 55 -8.88 3.53 6.88
N ALA A 56 -7.63 3.92 6.93
CA ALA A 56 -6.68 3.31 7.86
C ALA A 56 -5.79 4.37 8.48
N PHE A 57 -5.38 4.15 9.72
CA PHE A 57 -4.42 5.01 10.38
C PHE A 57 -3.72 4.26 11.52
N ARG A 58 -2.56 4.77 11.89
CA ARG A 58 -1.79 4.21 13.00
C ARG A 58 -2.22 4.89 14.29
N ASP A 59 -2.44 4.12 15.30
CA ASP A 59 -2.77 4.63 16.62
C ASP A 59 -1.74 4.11 17.61
N PRO A 60 -0.68 4.88 17.87
CA PRO A 60 0.37 4.44 18.77
C PRO A 60 -0.09 4.26 20.22
N GLU A 61 -1.09 4.98 20.63
CA GLU A 61 -1.58 4.86 21.99
C GLU A 61 -2.25 3.51 22.21
N LEU A 62 -2.94 3.02 21.21
CA LEU A 62 -3.55 1.72 21.27
C LEU A 62 -2.60 0.63 20.80
N GLY A 63 -1.48 1.00 20.21
CA GLY A 63 -0.58 0.04 19.58
C GLY A 63 -1.23 -0.67 18.42
N ALA A 64 -2.09 0.04 17.70
CA ALA A 64 -2.93 -0.55 16.67
C ALA A 64 -2.87 0.15 15.32
N LEU A 65 -3.00 -0.64 14.28
CA LEU A 65 -3.35 -0.14 12.96
C LEU A 65 -4.87 -0.23 12.91
N VAL A 66 -5.54 0.88 12.86
CA VAL A 66 -6.99 0.92 12.84
C VAL A 66 -7.47 0.99 11.39
N VAL A 67 -8.42 0.14 11.06
CA VAL A 67 -8.99 0.07 9.72
C VAL A 67 -10.49 0.26 9.85
N GLN A 68 -11.03 1.23 9.14
CA GLN A 68 -12.45 1.49 9.19
C GLN A 68 -13.09 1.21 7.84
N VAL A 69 -14.00 0.28 7.81
CA VAL A 69 -14.70 -0.12 6.61
C VAL A 69 -16.17 0.16 6.83
N GLY A 70 -16.67 1.23 6.26
CA GLY A 70 -18.04 1.68 6.52
C GLY A 70 -18.19 1.98 8.00
N LYS A 71 -19.06 1.27 8.66
CA LYS A 71 -19.29 1.46 10.09
C LYS A 71 -18.52 0.49 10.96
N THR A 72 -17.76 -0.40 10.34
CA THR A 72 -17.02 -1.43 11.07
C THR A 72 -15.59 -1.00 11.29
N GLU A 73 -15.13 -1.09 12.52
CA GLU A 73 -13.74 -0.78 12.84
C GLU A 73 -13.00 -2.07 13.17
N LEU A 74 -11.90 -2.28 12.47
CA LEU A 74 -11.01 -3.40 12.70
C LEU A 74 -9.73 -2.86 13.31
N ARG A 75 -9.07 -3.66 14.10
CA ARG A 75 -7.79 -3.26 14.71
C ARG A 75 -6.80 -4.41 14.59
N TYR A 76 -5.62 -4.11 14.09
CA TYR A 76 -4.53 -5.06 13.99
C TYR A 76 -3.36 -4.51 14.83
N GLN A 77 -2.55 -5.37 15.42
CA GLN A 77 -1.40 -4.89 16.16
C GLN A 77 -0.52 -4.06 15.23
N LEU A 78 -0.13 -2.88 15.67
CA LEU A 78 0.58 -1.93 14.83
C LEU A 78 1.85 -2.51 14.22
N ARG A 79 2.51 -3.40 14.94
CA ARG A 79 3.73 -4.05 14.44
C ARG A 79 3.49 -4.92 13.20
N CYS A 80 2.24 -5.15 12.82
CA CYS A 80 1.95 -5.96 11.64
C CYS A 80 2.60 -5.38 10.38
N ILE A 81 2.79 -4.08 10.33
CA ILE A 81 3.41 -3.43 9.18
C ILE A 81 4.85 -3.89 9.05
N GLU A 82 5.60 -3.82 10.14
CA GLU A 82 7.01 -4.20 10.12
C GLU A 82 7.19 -5.69 10.01
N ASP A 83 6.40 -6.44 10.74
CA ASP A 83 6.50 -7.89 10.74
C ASP A 83 6.15 -8.48 9.37
N LEU A 84 5.10 -7.95 8.73
CA LEU A 84 4.73 -8.41 7.39
C LEU A 84 5.82 -8.05 6.38
N HIS A 85 6.35 -6.84 6.46
CA HIS A 85 7.43 -6.42 5.57
C HIS A 85 8.65 -7.32 5.73
N ALA A 86 9.00 -7.66 6.97
CA ALA A 86 10.13 -8.55 7.24
C ALA A 86 9.88 -9.95 6.66
N MET A 87 8.67 -10.47 6.83
CA MET A 87 8.32 -11.77 6.29
C MET A 87 8.40 -11.77 4.76
N LEU A 88 7.90 -10.70 4.12
CA LEU A 88 7.96 -10.60 2.68
C LEU A 88 9.40 -10.53 2.16
N LYS A 89 10.26 -9.82 2.87
CA LYS A 89 11.66 -9.75 2.48
C LYS A 89 12.32 -11.11 2.60
N GLN A 90 11.97 -11.86 3.63
CA GLN A 90 12.51 -13.18 3.82
C GLN A 90 11.96 -14.16 2.78
N HIS A 91 10.70 -14.01 2.41
CA HIS A 91 10.08 -14.86 1.39
C HIS A 91 10.72 -14.60 0.01
N GLY A 92 11.02 -13.38 -0.29
CA GLY A 92 11.80 -13.01 -1.49
C GLY A 92 11.06 -13.01 -2.81
N ASP A 93 9.78 -13.31 -2.83
CA ASP A 93 8.99 -13.36 -4.06
C ASP A 93 7.54 -13.02 -3.73
N PHE A 94 6.70 -13.07 -4.73
CA PHE A 94 5.27 -12.83 -4.55
C PHE A 94 4.61 -13.93 -3.72
N ILE A 95 3.73 -13.52 -2.83
CA ILE A 95 2.93 -14.43 -2.02
C ILE A 95 1.47 -14.04 -2.15
N LEU A 96 0.59 -15.00 -2.23
CA LEU A 96 -0.84 -14.74 -2.34
C LEU A 96 -1.36 -14.04 -1.08
N LEU A 97 -2.27 -13.11 -1.27
CA LEU A 97 -2.82 -12.38 -0.14
C LEU A 97 -3.80 -13.20 0.67
N GLY A 98 -4.73 -13.86 0.01
CA GLY A 98 -5.82 -14.53 0.68
C GLY A 98 -6.77 -13.52 1.30
N SER A 99 -7.86 -13.98 1.81
CA SER A 99 -8.80 -13.16 2.55
C SER A 99 -9.83 -14.09 3.16
N ALA A 100 -9.97 -14.07 4.44
CA ALA A 100 -10.96 -14.88 5.12
C ALA A 100 -11.41 -14.18 6.38
N ASP A 101 -12.68 -14.33 6.70
CA ASP A 101 -13.21 -13.80 7.94
C ASP A 101 -12.66 -14.64 9.10
N GLU A 102 -12.77 -14.12 10.29
CA GLU A 102 -12.24 -14.83 11.47
C GLU A 102 -12.83 -16.23 11.62
N GLN A 103 -14.08 -16.40 11.25
CA GLN A 103 -14.75 -17.68 11.41
C GLN A 103 -14.45 -18.69 10.31
N LYS A 104 -13.71 -18.27 9.28
CA LYS A 104 -13.38 -19.15 8.17
C LYS A 104 -11.89 -19.44 8.14
N PRO A 105 -11.50 -20.62 7.70
CA PRO A 105 -10.09 -20.93 7.61
C PRO A 105 -9.44 -20.12 6.47
N ALA A 106 -8.20 -19.75 6.66
CA ALA A 106 -7.44 -19.08 5.61
C ALA A 106 -6.74 -20.15 4.77
N ALA A 107 -6.58 -19.88 3.48
CA ALA A 107 -5.86 -20.78 2.60
C ALA A 107 -4.38 -20.78 2.98
N GLU A 108 -3.77 -21.93 3.01
CA GLU A 108 -2.36 -22.04 3.36
C GLU A 108 -1.48 -21.31 2.37
N GLY A 109 -0.36 -20.83 2.81
CA GLY A 109 0.59 -20.13 1.93
C GLY A 109 0.16 -18.73 1.54
N THR A 110 -0.77 -18.13 2.28
CA THR A 110 -1.23 -16.78 1.99
C THR A 110 -0.85 -15.84 3.14
N VAL A 111 -0.87 -14.56 2.86
CA VAL A 111 -0.64 -13.51 3.86
C VAL A 111 -1.70 -13.62 4.95
N GLU A 112 -2.94 -13.92 4.57
CA GLU A 112 -4.03 -14.10 5.53
C GLU A 112 -3.73 -15.22 6.51
N ALA A 113 -3.25 -16.36 6.01
CA ALA A 113 -2.91 -17.49 6.87
C ALA A 113 -1.75 -17.14 7.80
N TRP A 114 -0.74 -16.46 7.27
CA TRP A 114 0.40 -16.01 8.08
C TRP A 114 -0.05 -15.06 9.18
N GLY A 115 -1.00 -14.18 8.87
CA GLY A 115 -1.49 -13.17 9.82
C GLY A 115 -2.26 -13.74 11.00
N ARG A 116 -2.47 -15.05 11.03
CA ARG A 116 -3.14 -15.74 12.12
C ARG A 116 -2.41 -17.00 12.58
N ASP A 117 -1.22 -17.24 12.04
CA ASP A 117 -0.48 -18.45 12.30
C ASP A 117 0.26 -18.36 13.65
N PRO A 118 0.21 -19.39 14.47
CA PRO A 118 0.93 -19.38 15.74
C PRO A 118 2.45 -19.21 15.62
N SER A 119 2.99 -19.47 14.44
CA SER A 119 4.44 -19.34 14.23
C SER A 119 4.86 -17.93 13.83
N ASN A 120 3.94 -17.01 13.65
CA ASN A 120 4.31 -15.64 13.30
C ASN A 120 4.83 -14.88 14.54
N PRO A 121 5.40 -13.70 14.37
CA PRO A 121 6.02 -12.97 15.49
C PRO A 121 5.15 -12.69 16.71
N VAL A 122 3.83 -12.62 16.55
CA VAL A 122 2.94 -12.39 17.69
C VAL A 122 2.32 -13.67 18.22
N GLY A 123 2.60 -14.80 17.60
CA GLY A 123 2.11 -16.08 18.05
C GLY A 123 0.64 -16.35 17.73
N GLY A 124 0.11 -15.72 16.71
CA GLY A 124 -1.26 -15.92 16.30
C GLY A 124 -1.87 -14.72 15.61
N TRP A 125 -3.06 -14.35 16.01
CA TRP A 125 -3.78 -13.28 15.34
C TRP A 125 -3.19 -11.89 15.55
N TYR A 126 -2.94 -11.18 14.47
CA TYR A 126 -2.62 -9.77 14.53
C TYR A 126 -3.90 -8.96 14.83
N GLY A 127 -5.07 -9.48 14.44
CA GLY A 127 -6.32 -8.82 14.72
C GLY A 127 -6.57 -8.77 16.23
N MET A 128 -6.93 -7.61 16.73
CA MET A 128 -7.09 -7.38 18.16
C MET A 128 -8.52 -7.49 18.63
N LYS A 129 -9.48 -7.27 17.74
CA LYS A 129 -10.87 -7.20 18.13
C LYS A 129 -11.54 -8.52 17.85
N LYS A 130 -11.84 -9.28 18.90
CA LYS A 130 -12.43 -10.59 18.74
C LYS A 130 -13.71 -10.53 17.89
N GLY A 131 -13.83 -11.44 16.96
CA GLY A 131 -14.92 -11.45 16.00
C GLY A 131 -14.60 -10.71 14.71
N LEU A 132 -13.59 -9.85 14.74
CA LEU A 132 -13.19 -9.05 13.61
C LEU A 132 -11.68 -9.13 13.36
N ARG A 133 -11.06 -10.27 13.68
CA ARG A 133 -9.62 -10.47 13.52
C ARG A 133 -9.19 -10.92 12.13
N GLY A 134 -10.16 -11.29 11.29
CA GLY A 134 -9.87 -11.77 9.95
C GLY A 134 -9.58 -10.66 8.95
N ARG A 135 -9.49 -11.05 7.70
CA ARG A 135 -9.26 -10.15 6.56
C ARG A 135 -7.95 -9.40 6.60
N PHE A 136 -6.97 -9.95 7.29
CA PHE A 136 -5.63 -9.38 7.35
C PHE A 136 -5.06 -9.19 5.94
N GLY A 137 -5.20 -10.18 5.08
CA GLY A 137 -4.71 -10.12 3.71
C GLY A 137 -5.47 -9.17 2.79
N MET A 138 -6.54 -8.56 3.30
CA MET A 138 -7.33 -7.62 2.52
C MET A 138 -6.97 -6.17 2.88
N TYR A 139 -6.75 -5.90 4.13
CA TYR A 139 -6.60 -4.52 4.60
C TYR A 139 -5.18 -4.09 4.95
N VAL A 140 -4.31 -5.00 5.32
CA VAL A 140 -2.92 -4.64 5.67
C VAL A 140 -2.04 -4.43 4.43
N PRO A 141 -2.14 -5.26 3.38
CA PRO A 141 -1.30 -5.06 2.19
C PRO A 141 -1.36 -3.67 1.58
N PRO A 142 -2.55 -3.06 1.39
CA PRO A 142 -2.60 -1.70 0.85
C PRO A 142 -1.87 -0.66 1.71
N VAL A 143 -1.77 -0.90 3.02
CA VAL A 143 -1.03 0.00 3.89
C VAL A 143 0.47 -0.09 3.59
N LEU A 144 1.00 -1.30 3.41
CA LEU A 144 2.40 -1.47 3.06
C LEU A 144 2.69 -0.86 1.68
N GLU A 145 1.75 -1.00 0.75
CA GLU A 145 1.91 -0.41 -0.57
C GLU A 145 1.93 1.12 -0.45
N LYS A 146 1.04 1.70 0.32
CA LYS A 146 1.00 3.15 0.55
C LYS A 146 2.29 3.67 1.15
N LEU A 147 2.92 2.87 2.00
CA LEU A 147 4.17 3.24 2.65
C LEU A 147 5.40 2.98 1.77
N GLY A 148 5.21 2.40 0.59
CA GLY A 148 6.33 2.09 -0.30
C GLY A 148 7.16 0.89 0.14
N LEU A 149 6.59 0.03 0.96
CA LEU A 149 7.28 -1.14 1.50
C LEU A 149 7.01 -2.41 0.71
N ALA A 150 5.96 -2.41 -0.07
CA ALA A 150 5.57 -3.60 -0.83
C ALA A 150 4.86 -3.24 -2.12
N GLU A 151 4.94 -4.16 -3.07
CA GLU A 151 4.21 -4.08 -4.31
C GLU A 151 3.02 -5.02 -4.18
N VAL A 152 1.83 -4.57 -4.52
CA VAL A 152 0.60 -5.36 -4.41
C VAL A 152 -0.06 -5.41 -5.79
N GLU A 153 -0.50 -6.59 -6.21
CA GLU A 153 -1.23 -6.73 -7.46
C GLU A 153 -2.67 -6.29 -7.26
N HIS A 154 -3.26 -5.76 -8.30
CA HIS A 154 -4.64 -5.25 -8.26
C HIS A 154 -5.51 -5.92 -9.32
N ASN A 155 -5.53 -7.23 -9.30
CA ASN A 155 -6.38 -8.01 -10.19
C ASN A 155 -7.74 -8.20 -9.52
N ALA A 156 -8.69 -8.70 -10.24
CA ALA A 156 -10.01 -9.00 -9.67
C ALA A 156 -9.93 -10.09 -8.61
N LYS A 157 -8.99 -11.01 -8.76
CA LYS A 157 -8.83 -12.14 -7.85
C LYS A 157 -7.39 -12.55 -7.75
N SER A 158 -7.09 -13.32 -6.74
CA SER A 158 -5.78 -13.97 -6.57
C SER A 158 -4.60 -12.98 -6.56
N ASN A 159 -4.81 -11.88 -5.91
CA ASN A 159 -3.75 -10.88 -5.80
C ASN A 159 -2.60 -11.36 -4.92
N ARG A 160 -1.41 -10.91 -5.24
CA ARG A 160 -0.21 -11.27 -4.53
C ARG A 160 0.53 -10.01 -4.13
N MET A 161 1.49 -10.14 -3.25
CA MET A 161 2.35 -9.02 -2.87
C MET A 161 3.77 -9.51 -2.64
N ARG A 162 4.71 -8.58 -2.69
CA ARG A 162 6.11 -8.84 -2.33
C ARG A 162 6.73 -7.58 -1.75
N ALA A 163 7.83 -7.72 -1.05
CA ALA A 163 8.57 -6.57 -0.55
C ALA A 163 9.30 -5.85 -1.69
N ILE A 164 9.49 -4.56 -1.55
CA ILE A 164 10.33 -3.79 -2.45
C ILE A 164 11.40 -3.07 -1.63
#